data_255c3e2d5903bf5a6853e8518fb8d880
#
_entry.id   255c3e2d5903bf5a6853e8518fb8d880
#
_cell.length_a   1.000
_cell.length_b   1.000
_cell.length_c   1.000
_cell.angle_alpha   90.00
_cell.angle_beta   90.00
_cell.angle_gamma   90.00
#
_symmetry.space_group_name_H-M   'P 1'
#
loop_
_entity.id
_entity.type
_entity.pdbx_description
1 polymer ?
#
loop_
_entity_poly.entity_id
_entity_poly.type
_entity_poly.pdbx_seq_one_letter_code
_entity_poly.pdbx_strand_id
1 'polypeptide(L)'
;LHNRLDRIDFERIHGLKDSSEIPDSFDSAVGKAFLWFSKKIDSSRLNVGAIMSRVQFVGIDLSQEEDEQVIFDTINSLGIKLTSAELLKNYLYRREDLADYETGWMQVFELDEELRRAWDNEITAGRAKRSLIEVYLHSLLQILAEEKGIVGDERLFFMRYDRLFPAYKDLVETNRITIPELRSRLAEHAPLFRSMVNPDLLEASLKKDDADSRIVTTLFGCDAPTLI
;
A
#
# COMPACT_ATOMS: atom_id res chain seq x y z
N LEU A 1 -0.37 -8.60 6.26
CA LEU A 1 -0.13 -7.62 7.33
C LEU A 1 -1.37 -6.76 7.47
N HIS A 2 -2.06 -6.86 8.62
CA HIS A 2 -3.13 -5.92 8.95
C HIS A 2 -2.51 -4.55 9.21
N ASN A 3 -3.17 -3.47 8.81
CA ASN A 3 -2.73 -2.16 9.26
C ASN A 3 -2.85 -2.09 10.81
N ARG A 4 -2.10 -1.17 11.41
CA ARG A 4 -2.03 -1.07 12.87
C ARG A 4 -3.38 -0.79 13.52
N LEU A 5 -4.21 0.05 12.87
CA LEU A 5 -5.53 0.41 13.39
C LEU A 5 -6.48 -0.79 13.37
N ASP A 6 -6.51 -1.54 12.26
CA ASP A 6 -7.32 -2.75 12.15
C ASP A 6 -6.91 -3.79 13.21
N ARG A 7 -5.61 -3.94 13.46
CA ARG A 7 -5.10 -4.88 14.48
C ARG A 7 -5.53 -4.48 15.89
N ILE A 8 -5.38 -3.21 16.24
CA ILE A 8 -5.76 -2.70 17.57
C ILE A 8 -7.24 -2.90 17.81
N ASP A 9 -8.07 -2.50 16.85
CA ASP A 9 -9.52 -2.63 16.98
C ASP A 9 -9.96 -4.10 16.93
N PHE A 10 -9.32 -4.95 16.12
CA PHE A 10 -9.59 -6.38 16.09
C PHE A 10 -9.28 -7.04 17.45
N GLU A 11 -8.13 -6.77 18.05
CA GLU A 11 -7.75 -7.28 19.37
C GLU A 11 -8.73 -6.79 20.44
N ARG A 12 -9.15 -5.52 20.35
CA ARG A 12 -10.15 -4.94 21.26
C ARG A 12 -11.52 -5.61 21.12
N ILE A 13 -11.98 -5.83 19.89
CA ILE A 13 -13.26 -6.53 19.60
C ILE A 13 -13.18 -7.96 20.13
N HIS A 14 -12.08 -8.67 19.90
CA HIS A 14 -11.91 -10.05 20.33
C HIS A 14 -11.84 -10.18 21.86
N GLY A 15 -11.44 -9.12 22.56
CA GLY A 15 -11.41 -9.06 24.04
C GLY A 15 -12.75 -8.75 24.69
N LEU A 16 -13.78 -8.33 23.93
CA LEU A 16 -15.11 -8.02 24.50
C LEU A 16 -15.77 -9.28 25.08
N LYS A 17 -16.31 -9.17 26.28
CA LYS A 17 -16.99 -10.27 26.97
C LYS A 17 -18.49 -10.24 26.74
N ASP A 18 -19.04 -9.05 26.64
CA ASP A 18 -20.47 -8.87 26.40
C ASP A 18 -20.75 -7.56 25.63
N SER A 19 -22.04 -7.35 25.27
CA SER A 19 -22.46 -6.21 24.48
C SER A 19 -22.36 -4.85 25.19
N SER A 20 -22.26 -4.83 26.53
CA SER A 20 -22.13 -3.58 27.30
C SER A 20 -20.72 -2.98 27.20
N GLU A 21 -19.76 -3.80 26.83
CA GLU A 21 -18.36 -3.37 26.65
C GLU A 21 -18.09 -2.81 25.26
N ILE A 22 -19.06 -2.82 24.34
CA ILE A 22 -18.89 -2.33 22.98
C ILE A 22 -18.70 -0.81 23.02
N PRO A 23 -17.56 -0.27 22.52
CA PRO A 23 -17.33 1.17 22.48
C PRO A 23 -18.30 1.88 21.53
N ASP A 24 -18.50 3.17 21.75
CA ASP A 24 -19.34 4.01 20.87
C ASP A 24 -18.74 4.20 19.48
N SER A 25 -17.41 4.12 19.36
CA SER A 25 -16.70 4.31 18.10
C SER A 25 -15.43 3.45 18.01
N PHE A 26 -15.03 3.18 16.77
CA PHE A 26 -13.76 2.62 16.39
C PHE A 26 -13.15 3.44 15.26
N ASP A 27 -11.83 3.44 15.15
CA ASP A 27 -11.13 4.22 14.13
C ASP A 27 -10.93 3.43 12.83
N SER A 28 -10.74 2.13 12.92
CA SER A 28 -10.50 1.26 11.79
C SER A 28 -11.75 0.89 10.99
N ALA A 29 -11.56 0.41 9.75
CA ALA A 29 -12.63 -0.12 8.93
C ALA A 29 -13.26 -1.38 9.55
N VAL A 30 -12.46 -2.25 10.16
CA VAL A 30 -12.89 -3.47 10.87
C VAL A 30 -13.76 -3.10 12.05
N GLY A 31 -13.33 -2.13 12.87
CA GLY A 31 -14.12 -1.68 14.04
C GLY A 31 -15.42 -1.02 13.63
N LYS A 32 -15.43 -0.16 12.61
CA LYS A 32 -16.64 0.46 12.07
C LYS A 32 -17.62 -0.58 11.52
N ALA A 33 -17.14 -1.58 10.81
CA ALA A 33 -17.96 -2.68 10.33
C ALA A 33 -18.57 -3.48 11.48
N PHE A 34 -17.77 -3.79 12.50
CA PHE A 34 -18.27 -4.47 13.71
C PHE A 34 -19.41 -3.68 14.38
N LEU A 35 -19.25 -2.36 14.59
CA LEU A 35 -20.32 -1.51 15.14
C LEU A 35 -21.57 -1.49 14.26
N TRP A 36 -21.40 -1.43 12.95
CA TRP A 36 -22.53 -1.45 12.04
C TRP A 36 -23.29 -2.78 12.15
N PHE A 37 -22.57 -3.89 12.14
CA PHE A 37 -23.19 -5.22 12.27
C PHE A 37 -23.81 -5.42 13.65
N SER A 38 -23.17 -5.02 14.75
CA SER A 38 -23.71 -5.15 16.10
C SER A 38 -25.03 -4.43 16.29
N LYS A 39 -25.24 -3.29 15.57
CA LYS A 39 -26.50 -2.53 15.58
C LYS A 39 -27.57 -3.10 14.64
N LYS A 40 -27.17 -3.86 13.61
CA LYS A 40 -28.09 -4.37 12.58
C LYS A 40 -28.51 -5.82 12.79
N ILE A 41 -27.68 -6.61 13.45
CA ILE A 41 -27.97 -8.02 13.69
C ILE A 41 -28.88 -8.14 14.89
N ASP A 42 -30.07 -8.70 14.65
CA ASP A 42 -30.96 -9.12 15.72
C ASP A 42 -30.58 -10.54 16.17
N SER A 43 -29.97 -10.64 17.34
CA SER A 43 -29.48 -11.92 17.88
C SER A 43 -30.58 -12.95 18.08
N SER A 44 -31.82 -12.50 18.31
CA SER A 44 -33.00 -13.40 18.49
C SER A 44 -33.38 -14.12 17.18
N ARG A 45 -32.98 -13.57 16.03
CA ARG A 45 -33.25 -14.12 14.69
C ARG A 45 -32.09 -14.91 14.12
N LEU A 46 -30.93 -14.92 14.81
CA LEU A 46 -29.75 -15.65 14.36
C LEU A 46 -29.91 -17.15 14.61
N ASN A 47 -29.83 -17.92 13.53
CA ASN A 47 -29.70 -19.36 13.62
C ASN A 47 -28.23 -19.76 13.51
N VAL A 48 -27.57 -19.84 14.65
CA VAL A 48 -26.12 -20.18 14.71
C VAL A 48 -25.85 -21.54 14.08
N GLY A 49 -26.72 -22.53 14.26
CA GLY A 49 -26.58 -23.84 13.63
C GLY A 49 -26.61 -23.77 12.10
N ALA A 50 -27.52 -22.92 11.54
CA ALA A 50 -27.55 -22.70 10.10
C ALA A 50 -26.30 -21.98 9.58
N ILE A 51 -25.75 -21.03 10.33
CA ILE A 51 -24.50 -20.37 9.99
C ILE A 51 -23.37 -21.39 9.96
N MET A 52 -23.20 -22.16 11.04
CA MET A 52 -22.13 -23.16 11.16
C MET A 52 -22.20 -24.26 10.11
N SER A 53 -23.40 -24.59 9.61
CA SER A 53 -23.60 -25.64 8.60
C SER A 53 -23.52 -25.15 7.16
N ARG A 54 -23.74 -23.84 6.91
CA ARG A 54 -23.85 -23.29 5.56
C ARG A 54 -22.67 -22.40 5.19
N VAL A 55 -21.97 -21.81 6.17
CA VAL A 55 -20.74 -21.06 5.92
C VAL A 55 -19.58 -22.06 5.88
N GLN A 56 -18.98 -22.19 4.71
CA GLN A 56 -17.84 -23.08 4.51
C GLN A 56 -16.56 -22.26 4.44
N PHE A 57 -15.55 -22.70 5.18
CA PHE A 57 -14.19 -22.16 5.10
C PHE A 57 -13.30 -23.19 4.42
N VAL A 58 -12.56 -22.77 3.43
CA VAL A 58 -11.50 -23.59 2.81
C VAL A 58 -10.19 -23.15 3.44
N GLY A 59 -9.60 -24.04 4.24
CA GLY A 59 -8.23 -23.88 4.74
C GLY A 59 -7.25 -24.48 3.74
N ILE A 60 -6.22 -23.73 3.37
CA ILE A 60 -5.12 -24.19 2.53
C ILE A 60 -3.86 -24.09 3.37
N ASP A 61 -3.31 -25.24 3.76
CA ASP A 61 -2.01 -25.30 4.43
C ASP A 61 -0.92 -25.31 3.37
N LEU A 62 -0.05 -24.30 3.40
CA LEU A 62 1.06 -24.18 2.47
C LEU A 62 2.28 -24.89 3.05
N SER A 63 2.96 -25.68 2.22
CA SER A 63 4.26 -26.23 2.58
C SER A 63 5.35 -25.16 2.50
N GLN A 64 6.47 -25.37 3.19
CA GLN A 64 7.61 -24.44 3.17
C GLN A 64 8.26 -24.30 1.77
N GLU A 65 7.98 -25.21 0.86
CA GLU A 65 8.51 -25.23 -0.50
C GLU A 65 7.58 -24.53 -1.51
N GLU A 66 6.33 -24.23 -1.12
CA GLU A 66 5.37 -23.55 -1.99
C GLU A 66 5.57 -22.05 -1.94
N ASP A 67 5.60 -21.41 -3.11
CA ASP A 67 5.68 -19.96 -3.22
C ASP A 67 4.33 -19.36 -2.79
N GLU A 68 4.28 -18.91 -1.53
CA GLU A 68 3.12 -18.24 -0.92
C GLU A 68 2.59 -17.12 -1.80
N GLN A 69 3.49 -16.45 -2.54
CA GLN A 69 3.14 -15.34 -3.41
C GLN A 69 2.35 -15.81 -4.63
N VAL A 70 2.75 -16.91 -5.26
CA VAL A 70 2.06 -17.47 -6.44
C VAL A 70 0.67 -17.96 -6.06
N ILE A 71 0.52 -18.60 -4.90
CA ILE A 71 -0.78 -19.08 -4.40
C ILE A 71 -1.67 -17.89 -4.07
N PHE A 72 -1.12 -16.88 -3.40
CA PHE A 72 -1.82 -15.64 -3.05
C PHE A 72 -2.31 -14.90 -4.30
N ASP A 73 -1.47 -14.76 -5.32
CA ASP A 73 -1.83 -14.14 -6.60
C ASP A 73 -2.92 -14.95 -7.33
N THR A 74 -2.86 -16.27 -7.25
CA THR A 74 -3.87 -17.17 -7.85
C THR A 74 -5.23 -17.03 -7.15
N ILE A 75 -5.26 -17.02 -5.82
CA ILE A 75 -6.48 -16.86 -5.04
C ILE A 75 -7.08 -15.46 -5.26
N ASN A 76 -6.25 -14.42 -5.29
CA ASN A 76 -6.70 -13.04 -5.54
C ASN A 76 -7.20 -12.81 -6.97
N SER A 77 -6.82 -13.65 -7.92
CA SER A 77 -7.35 -13.57 -9.29
C SER A 77 -8.87 -13.85 -9.36
N LEU A 78 -9.40 -14.52 -8.34
CA LEU A 78 -10.82 -14.87 -8.22
C LEU A 78 -11.65 -13.88 -7.37
N GLY A 79 -10.98 -12.88 -6.73
CA GLY A 79 -11.62 -11.89 -5.86
C GLY A 79 -11.26 -10.45 -6.21
N ILE A 80 -11.23 -9.56 -5.20
CA ILE A 80 -10.72 -8.19 -5.33
C ILE A 80 -9.21 -8.29 -5.45
N LYS A 81 -8.69 -7.93 -6.63
CA LYS A 81 -7.24 -7.96 -6.88
C LYS A 81 -6.54 -6.97 -5.96
N LEU A 82 -5.45 -7.40 -5.35
CA LEU A 82 -4.55 -6.48 -4.67
C LEU A 82 -3.94 -5.48 -5.66
N THR A 83 -3.77 -4.27 -5.19
CA THR A 83 -3.03 -3.24 -5.92
C THR A 83 -1.55 -3.60 -6.02
N SER A 84 -0.85 -3.04 -7.00
CA SER A 84 0.60 -3.22 -7.12
C SER A 84 1.34 -2.75 -5.86
N ALA A 85 0.83 -1.72 -5.18
CA ALA A 85 1.38 -1.22 -3.92
C ALA A 85 1.24 -2.24 -2.78
N GLU A 86 0.08 -2.89 -2.66
CA GLU A 86 -0.15 -3.93 -1.65
C GLU A 86 0.72 -5.17 -1.91
N LEU A 87 0.85 -5.59 -3.16
CA LEU A 87 1.74 -6.68 -3.56
C LEU A 87 3.19 -6.37 -3.21
N LEU A 88 3.67 -5.16 -3.54
CA LEU A 88 5.02 -4.73 -3.23
C LEU A 88 5.26 -4.64 -1.71
N LYS A 89 4.32 -4.09 -0.97
CA LYS A 89 4.37 -4.05 0.50
C LYS A 89 4.56 -5.45 1.08
N ASN A 90 3.71 -6.40 0.67
CA ASN A 90 3.77 -7.77 1.17
C ASN A 90 5.06 -8.50 0.77
N TYR A 91 5.60 -8.21 -0.39
CA TYR A 91 6.88 -8.75 -0.85
C TYR A 91 8.07 -8.20 -0.06
N LEU A 92 8.06 -6.90 0.23
CA LEU A 92 9.15 -6.23 0.93
C LEU A 92 9.14 -6.50 2.44
N TYR A 93 7.97 -6.71 3.07
CA TYR A 93 7.83 -6.83 4.52
C TYR A 93 7.10 -8.11 4.86
N ARG A 94 7.84 -9.11 5.29
CA ARG A 94 7.30 -10.37 5.80
C ARG A 94 6.94 -10.23 7.28
N ARG A 95 6.41 -11.29 7.88
CA ARG A 95 5.99 -11.29 9.29
C ARG A 95 7.15 -10.96 10.25
N GLU A 96 8.33 -11.43 9.95
CA GLU A 96 9.58 -11.18 10.69
C GLU A 96 10.06 -9.73 10.58
N ASP A 97 9.66 -9.01 9.55
CA ASP A 97 10.06 -7.62 9.27
C ASP A 97 9.11 -6.56 9.86
N LEU A 98 8.32 -6.91 10.88
CA LEU A 98 7.28 -6.01 11.41
C LEU A 98 7.84 -4.68 11.91
N ALA A 99 8.99 -4.68 12.57
CA ALA A 99 9.66 -3.47 13.05
C ALA A 99 10.08 -2.56 11.89
N ASP A 100 10.63 -3.14 10.82
CA ASP A 100 11.02 -2.40 9.62
C ASP A 100 9.80 -1.85 8.88
N TYR A 101 8.69 -2.59 8.86
CA TYR A 101 7.43 -2.11 8.32
C TYR A 101 6.89 -0.91 9.12
N GLU A 102 6.89 -0.99 10.45
CA GLU A 102 6.37 0.07 11.33
C GLU A 102 7.20 1.36 11.23
N THR A 103 8.51 1.26 11.03
CA THR A 103 9.41 2.42 10.90
C THR A 103 9.59 2.90 9.46
N GLY A 104 9.32 2.06 8.48
CA GLY A 104 9.44 2.34 7.06
C GLY A 104 8.09 2.62 6.39
N TRP A 105 7.52 1.61 5.76
CA TRP A 105 6.30 1.73 4.94
C TRP A 105 5.14 2.41 5.66
N MET A 106 4.87 1.98 6.89
CA MET A 106 3.74 2.51 7.66
C MET A 106 3.90 4.02 7.92
N GLN A 107 5.09 4.49 8.28
CA GLN A 107 5.33 5.92 8.54
C GLN A 107 5.14 6.77 7.29
N VAL A 108 5.46 6.22 6.12
CA VAL A 108 5.45 6.94 4.85
C VAL A 108 4.08 6.94 4.17
N PHE A 109 3.36 5.82 4.27
CA PHE A 109 2.15 5.59 3.48
C PHE A 109 0.88 5.35 4.30
N GLU A 110 0.99 4.92 5.56
CA GLU A 110 -0.14 4.42 6.34
C GLU A 110 -0.17 4.92 7.79
N LEU A 111 0.56 6.01 8.12
CA LEU A 111 0.69 6.50 9.51
C LEU A 111 -0.67 6.79 10.15
N ASP A 112 -1.55 7.42 9.40
CA ASP A 112 -2.92 7.74 9.78
C ASP A 112 -3.86 7.65 8.57
N GLU A 113 -5.15 7.81 8.83
CA GLU A 113 -6.19 7.69 7.79
C GLU A 113 -6.12 8.83 6.76
N GLU A 114 -5.67 10.02 7.15
CA GLU A 114 -5.52 11.16 6.25
C GLU A 114 -4.39 10.92 5.26
N LEU A 115 -3.24 10.49 5.75
CA LEU A 115 -2.08 10.15 4.93
C LEU A 115 -2.42 9.03 3.95
N ARG A 116 -3.07 7.97 4.45
CA ARG A 116 -3.49 6.85 3.64
C ARG A 116 -4.43 7.28 2.51
N ARG A 117 -5.47 8.07 2.83
CA ARG A 117 -6.39 8.62 1.81
C ARG A 117 -5.68 9.50 0.79
N ALA A 118 -4.67 10.27 1.21
CA ALA A 118 -3.89 11.07 0.30
C ALA A 118 -3.14 10.21 -0.73
N TRP A 119 -2.57 9.08 -0.31
CA TRP A 119 -1.91 8.14 -1.20
C TRP A 119 -2.86 7.30 -2.06
N ASP A 120 -4.04 6.99 -1.55
CA ASP A 120 -5.10 6.27 -2.27
C ASP A 120 -5.87 7.18 -3.25
N ASN A 121 -5.69 8.51 -3.18
CA ASN A 121 -6.36 9.44 -4.08
C ASN A 121 -6.00 9.16 -5.53
N GLU A 122 -7.03 9.10 -6.39
CA GLU A 122 -6.84 8.84 -7.81
C GLU A 122 -6.52 10.13 -8.57
N ILE A 123 -5.47 10.09 -9.34
CA ILE A 123 -5.10 11.13 -10.29
C ILE A 123 -5.12 10.60 -11.72
N THR A 124 -5.25 11.48 -12.69
CA THR A 124 -5.17 11.11 -14.10
C THR A 124 -3.71 11.04 -14.53
N ALA A 125 -3.19 9.82 -14.71
CA ALA A 125 -1.85 9.58 -15.23
C ALA A 125 -1.95 9.05 -16.66
N GLY A 126 -1.65 9.90 -17.63
CA GLY A 126 -1.83 9.59 -19.05
C GLY A 126 -3.32 9.42 -19.40
N ARG A 127 -3.72 8.21 -19.82
CA ARG A 127 -5.10 7.88 -20.22
C ARG A 127 -5.90 7.12 -19.17
N ALA A 128 -5.33 6.87 -18.01
CA ALA A 128 -5.96 6.08 -16.95
C ALA A 128 -5.93 6.82 -15.61
N LYS A 129 -6.92 6.55 -14.76
CA LYS A 129 -6.88 6.93 -13.36
C LYS A 129 -6.03 5.93 -12.59
N ARG A 130 -5.19 6.44 -11.69
CA ARG A 130 -4.31 5.65 -10.85
C ARG A 130 -4.20 6.28 -9.47
N SER A 131 -4.02 5.47 -8.45
CA SER A 131 -3.74 6.00 -7.13
C SER A 131 -2.39 6.72 -7.10
N LEU A 132 -2.28 7.72 -6.26
CA LEU A 132 -1.06 8.51 -6.12
C LEU A 132 0.14 7.63 -5.77
N ILE A 133 -0.06 6.63 -4.90
CA ILE A 133 0.99 5.68 -4.55
C ILE A 133 1.47 4.87 -5.77
N GLU A 134 0.57 4.45 -6.67
CA GLU A 134 0.99 3.73 -7.88
C GLU A 134 1.80 4.63 -8.83
N VAL A 135 1.43 5.90 -8.95
CA VAL A 135 2.18 6.87 -9.75
C VAL A 135 3.57 7.12 -9.15
N TYR A 136 3.64 7.27 -7.83
CA TYR A 136 4.90 7.38 -7.10
C TYR A 136 5.80 6.16 -7.32
N LEU A 137 5.27 4.98 -7.10
CA LEU A 137 6.02 3.73 -7.29
C LEU A 137 6.52 3.60 -8.73
N HIS A 138 5.70 3.95 -9.71
CA HIS A 138 6.13 3.92 -11.11
C HIS A 138 7.24 4.92 -11.37
N SER A 139 7.16 6.14 -10.84
CA SER A 139 8.18 7.18 -11.02
C SER A 139 9.52 6.74 -10.41
N LEU A 140 9.49 6.21 -9.18
CA LEU A 140 10.69 5.68 -8.53
C LEU A 140 11.29 4.50 -9.32
N LEU A 141 10.45 3.61 -9.85
CA LEU A 141 10.90 2.50 -10.70
C LEU A 141 11.66 3.01 -11.93
N GLN A 142 11.22 4.12 -12.55
CA GLN A 142 11.93 4.71 -13.69
C GLN A 142 13.29 5.24 -13.29
N ILE A 143 13.41 5.89 -12.13
CA ILE A 143 14.69 6.37 -11.59
C ILE A 143 15.64 5.20 -11.34
N LEU A 144 15.15 4.15 -10.64
CA LEU A 144 15.94 2.96 -10.37
C LEU A 144 16.39 2.24 -11.65
N ALA A 145 15.50 2.13 -12.63
CA ALA A 145 15.83 1.50 -13.91
C ALA A 145 16.95 2.26 -14.64
N GLU A 146 16.94 3.60 -14.61
CA GLU A 146 18.02 4.43 -15.17
C GLU A 146 19.33 4.25 -14.41
N GLU A 147 19.29 4.35 -13.08
CA GLU A 147 20.46 4.17 -12.21
C GLU A 147 21.12 2.78 -12.37
N LYS A 148 20.31 1.74 -12.60
CA LYS A 148 20.81 0.38 -12.80
C LYS A 148 21.15 0.06 -14.26
N GLY A 149 21.11 1.05 -15.16
CA GLY A 149 21.51 0.91 -16.56
C GLY A 149 20.58 0.00 -17.39
N ILE A 150 19.29 -0.05 -17.04
CA ILE A 150 18.29 -0.84 -17.78
C ILE A 150 17.94 -0.11 -19.08
N VAL A 151 18.24 -0.72 -20.21
CA VAL A 151 18.10 -0.13 -21.55
C VAL A 151 17.43 -1.11 -22.54
N GLY A 152 17.10 -0.62 -23.73
CA GLY A 152 16.56 -1.44 -24.81
C GLY A 152 15.20 -2.05 -24.49
N ASP A 153 15.00 -3.30 -24.92
CA ASP A 153 13.72 -4.01 -24.76
C ASP A 153 13.38 -4.26 -23.28
N GLU A 154 14.39 -4.44 -22.45
CA GLU A 154 14.19 -4.58 -20.99
C GLU A 154 13.57 -3.32 -20.40
N ARG A 155 13.97 -2.14 -20.84
CA ARG A 155 13.40 -0.85 -20.41
C ARG A 155 11.89 -0.79 -20.67
N LEU A 156 11.40 -1.34 -21.77
CA LEU A 156 9.98 -1.37 -22.08
C LEU A 156 9.15 -2.15 -21.05
N PHE A 157 9.73 -3.20 -20.45
CA PHE A 157 9.09 -3.92 -19.36
C PHE A 157 8.91 -3.04 -18.12
N PHE A 158 9.93 -2.25 -17.77
CA PHE A 158 9.94 -1.35 -16.60
C PHE A 158 9.05 -0.11 -16.80
N MET A 159 8.78 0.30 -18.02
CA MET A 159 7.89 1.44 -18.31
C MET A 159 6.40 1.14 -18.14
N ARG A 160 6.02 -0.12 -18.00
CA ARG A 160 4.62 -0.54 -17.99
C ARG A 160 4.03 -0.54 -16.59
N TYR A 161 2.93 0.19 -16.39
CA TYR A 161 2.19 0.20 -15.14
C TYR A 161 1.59 -1.16 -14.74
N ASP A 162 1.15 -1.96 -15.71
CA ASP A 162 0.63 -3.31 -15.46
C ASP A 162 1.73 -4.33 -15.08
N ARG A 163 2.99 -3.90 -15.13
CA ARG A 163 4.17 -4.67 -14.71
C ARG A 163 4.88 -4.08 -13.48
N LEU A 164 4.24 -3.15 -12.80
CA LEU A 164 4.86 -2.42 -11.69
C LEU A 164 5.42 -3.35 -10.62
N PHE A 165 4.62 -4.24 -10.05
CA PHE A 165 5.10 -5.21 -9.06
C PHE A 165 6.11 -6.21 -9.64
N PRO A 166 5.86 -6.89 -10.79
CA PRO A 166 6.85 -7.75 -11.42
C PRO A 166 8.20 -7.08 -11.70
N ALA A 167 8.23 -5.80 -12.06
CA ALA A 167 9.47 -5.09 -12.33
C ALA A 167 10.28 -4.81 -11.04
N TYR A 168 9.64 -4.45 -9.95
CA TYR A 168 10.30 -4.34 -8.66
C TYR A 168 10.86 -5.68 -8.17
N LYS A 169 10.07 -6.75 -8.35
CA LYS A 169 10.51 -8.11 -8.02
C LYS A 169 11.75 -8.50 -8.84
N ASP A 170 11.76 -8.21 -10.13
CA ASP A 170 12.90 -8.46 -11.02
C ASP A 170 14.16 -7.74 -10.56
N LEU A 171 14.08 -6.45 -10.17
CA LEU A 171 15.23 -5.71 -9.63
C LEU A 171 15.86 -6.41 -8.42
N VAL A 172 15.05 -6.99 -7.55
CA VAL A 172 15.53 -7.69 -6.36
C VAL A 172 16.07 -9.08 -6.71
N GLU A 173 15.33 -9.87 -7.49
CA GLU A 173 15.70 -11.24 -7.85
C GLU A 173 16.94 -11.32 -8.74
N THR A 174 17.17 -10.30 -9.57
CA THR A 174 18.40 -10.15 -10.38
C THR A 174 19.57 -9.51 -9.61
N ASN A 175 19.42 -9.30 -8.29
CA ASN A 175 20.42 -8.67 -7.43
C ASN A 175 20.87 -7.27 -7.86
N ARG A 176 20.03 -6.53 -8.57
CA ARG A 176 20.30 -5.14 -8.95
C ARG A 176 20.07 -4.18 -7.79
N ILE A 177 19.17 -4.54 -6.88
CA ILE A 177 18.91 -3.81 -5.64
C ILE A 177 18.61 -4.81 -4.52
N THR A 178 19.02 -4.51 -3.30
CA THR A 178 18.64 -5.32 -2.12
C THR A 178 17.31 -4.85 -1.53
N ILE A 179 16.61 -5.73 -0.81
CA ILE A 179 15.36 -5.34 -0.12
C ILE A 179 15.57 -4.15 0.84
N PRO A 180 16.60 -4.12 1.71
CA PRO A 180 16.86 -2.97 2.57
C PRO A 180 17.13 -1.67 1.80
N GLU A 181 17.90 -1.73 0.72
CA GLU A 181 18.15 -0.58 -0.15
C GLU A 181 16.85 -0.07 -0.78
N LEU A 182 16.02 -0.96 -1.30
CA LEU A 182 14.73 -0.60 -1.90
C LEU A 182 13.78 0.02 -0.87
N ARG A 183 13.71 -0.53 0.35
CA ARG A 183 12.93 0.06 1.47
C ARG A 183 13.40 1.48 1.77
N SER A 184 14.71 1.71 1.82
CA SER A 184 15.29 3.04 2.06
C SER A 184 14.93 4.02 0.94
N ARG A 185 15.07 3.63 -0.31
CA ARG A 185 14.73 4.47 -1.47
C ARG A 185 13.25 4.85 -1.51
N LEU A 186 12.37 3.90 -1.18
CA LEU A 186 10.93 4.15 -1.08
C LEU A 186 10.59 5.19 0.00
N ALA A 187 11.27 5.16 1.13
CA ALA A 187 11.04 6.12 2.21
C ALA A 187 11.65 7.49 1.92
N GLU A 188 12.82 7.54 1.31
CA GLU A 188 13.57 8.76 1.01
C GLU A 188 12.86 9.69 0.02
N HIS A 189 12.32 9.14 -1.06
CA HIS A 189 11.75 9.95 -2.15
C HIS A 189 10.26 10.29 -1.97
N ALA A 190 9.54 9.56 -1.14
CA ALA A 190 8.09 9.74 -0.97
C ALA A 190 7.69 11.14 -0.46
N PRO A 191 8.38 11.76 0.53
CA PRO A 191 8.02 13.11 0.98
C PRO A 191 8.17 14.16 -0.11
N LEU A 192 9.23 14.09 -0.92
CA LEU A 192 9.45 15.01 -2.03
C LEU A 192 8.33 14.86 -3.08
N PHE A 193 8.06 13.63 -3.52
CA PHE A 193 7.00 13.36 -4.48
C PHE A 193 5.65 13.89 -3.99
N ARG A 194 5.30 13.63 -2.72
CA ARG A 194 4.06 14.10 -2.11
C ARG A 194 3.96 15.62 -2.09
N SER A 195 5.06 16.34 -1.83
CA SER A 195 5.08 17.81 -1.87
C SER A 195 4.85 18.37 -3.28
N MET A 196 5.28 17.65 -4.31
CA MET A 196 5.09 18.08 -5.71
C MET A 196 3.64 17.99 -6.18
N VAL A 197 2.85 17.04 -5.66
CA VAL A 197 1.46 16.82 -6.08
C VAL A 197 0.42 17.43 -5.16
N ASN A 198 0.84 17.97 -4.01
CA ASN A 198 -0.05 18.66 -3.05
C ASN A 198 0.24 20.16 -3.09
N PRO A 199 -0.74 21.01 -3.54
CA PRO A 199 -0.53 22.45 -3.68
C PRO A 199 -0.10 23.15 -2.40
N ASP A 200 -0.64 22.76 -1.24
CA ASP A 200 -0.31 23.37 0.05
C ASP A 200 1.11 23.03 0.50
N LEU A 201 1.51 21.77 0.31
CA LEU A 201 2.88 21.30 0.59
C LEU A 201 3.87 21.89 -0.41
N LEU A 202 3.47 22.03 -1.68
CA LEU A 202 4.28 22.65 -2.70
C LEU A 202 4.54 24.12 -2.37
N GLU A 203 3.53 24.91 -1.99
CA GLU A 203 3.71 26.30 -1.59
C GLU A 203 4.64 26.42 -0.38
N ALA A 204 4.50 25.53 0.60
CA ALA A 204 5.38 25.49 1.77
C ALA A 204 6.83 25.15 1.39
N SER A 205 7.02 24.24 0.43
CA SER A 205 8.35 23.86 -0.09
C SER A 205 9.01 24.98 -0.87
N LEU A 206 8.24 25.69 -1.72
CA LEU A 206 8.76 26.81 -2.52
C LEU A 206 9.24 28.01 -1.67
N LYS A 207 8.81 28.10 -0.42
CA LYS A 207 9.26 29.13 0.54
C LYS A 207 10.57 28.78 1.23
N LYS A 208 11.08 27.56 1.09
CA LYS A 208 12.36 27.11 1.66
C LYS A 208 13.46 27.24 0.61
N ASP A 209 14.62 27.71 1.01
CA ASP A 209 15.81 27.73 0.16
C ASP A 209 16.67 26.49 0.42
N ASP A 210 16.12 25.34 0.14
CA ASP A 210 16.80 24.05 0.20
C ASP A 210 16.87 23.37 -1.20
N ALA A 211 17.58 22.25 -1.28
CA ALA A 211 17.78 21.52 -2.53
C ALA A 211 16.44 21.03 -3.12
N ASP A 212 15.54 20.55 -2.28
CA ASP A 212 14.25 20.01 -2.69
C ASP A 212 13.34 21.10 -3.26
N SER A 213 13.31 22.26 -2.61
CA SER A 213 12.58 23.44 -3.10
C SER A 213 13.10 23.91 -4.46
N ARG A 214 14.40 23.87 -4.69
CA ARG A 214 15.02 24.19 -5.99
C ARG A 214 14.63 23.18 -7.06
N ILE A 215 14.63 21.89 -6.74
CA ILE A 215 14.18 20.83 -7.67
C ILE A 215 12.73 21.06 -8.06
N VAL A 216 11.84 21.23 -7.07
CA VAL A 216 10.42 21.48 -7.28
C VAL A 216 10.21 22.73 -8.14
N THR A 217 10.87 23.85 -7.82
CA THR A 217 10.77 25.10 -8.58
C THR A 217 11.24 24.91 -10.02
N THR A 218 12.33 24.17 -10.23
CA THR A 218 12.87 23.89 -11.57
C THR A 218 11.88 23.05 -12.39
N LEU A 219 11.31 22.00 -11.81
CA LEU A 219 10.34 21.13 -12.49
C LEU A 219 9.07 21.90 -12.92
N PHE A 220 8.56 22.77 -12.05
CA PHE A 220 7.42 23.63 -12.39
C PHE A 220 7.76 24.70 -13.41
N GLY A 221 9.00 25.21 -13.41
CA GLY A 221 9.49 26.19 -14.39
C GLY A 221 9.73 25.60 -15.79
N CYS A 222 9.84 24.29 -15.89
CA CYS A 222 10.12 23.60 -17.18
C CYS A 222 8.89 23.41 -18.08
N ASP A 223 7.69 23.89 -17.68
CA ASP A 223 6.43 23.75 -18.45
C ASP A 223 6.17 22.32 -18.96
N ALA A 224 6.58 21.33 -18.13
CA ALA A 224 6.50 19.91 -18.45
C ALA A 224 5.50 19.19 -17.51
N PRO A 225 4.17 19.42 -17.66
CA PRO A 225 3.17 18.74 -16.84
C PRO A 225 3.12 17.21 -17.07
N THR A 226 3.96 16.72 -17.97
CA THR A 226 4.03 15.29 -18.35
C THR A 226 5.18 14.54 -17.68
N LEU A 227 5.98 15.19 -16.84
CA LEU A 227 7.05 14.54 -16.06
C LEU A 227 6.61 14.08 -14.67
N ILE A 228 5.33 14.27 -14.35
CA ILE A 228 4.69 13.73 -13.15
C ILE A 228 3.90 12.49 -13.53
#